data_d2ccd3f29feb2fd0b979b1a139e71d49
#
_entry.id   d2ccd3f29feb2fd0b979b1a139e71d49
#
_cell.length_a   1.000
_cell.length_b   1.000
_cell.length_c   1.000
_cell.angle_alpha   90.00
_cell.angle_beta   90.00
_cell.angle_gamma   90.00
#
_symmetry.space_group_name_H-M   'P 1'
#
loop_
_entity.id
_entity.type
_entity.pdbx_description
1 polymer ?
#
loop_
_entity_poly.entity_id
_entity_poly.type
_entity_poly.pdbx_seq_one_letter_code
_entity_poly.pdbx_strand_id
1 'polypeptide(L)'
;IRVLPPWYRGSWAMIAYGLVLVTICLGIVYWLRRRIVEKQAEVARKIREEQKEKLYEAKLNFFANITHELCTPLTLINGVNDYIKISADRLADGKLEKYARILGENVTNLNELIQEILDIRKIEEVGFSHIQIKRVSVSSLIRKQCESFIPVAEQNGINFTFSDVDKPVYWNTDVPSLKKIIRNLVSNAFKYTEQKGTIDVSVRIENESLIIKVYNTGKGIAEADLKTIFDRFHILGDLDGNNYTQMTSRNGLGLFICHSMVQLLSLIHISEPTR
;
A
#
# COMPACT_ATOMS: atom_id res chain seq x y z
N ILE A 1 -86.27 -13.44 -38.85
CA ILE A 1 -85.83 -13.01 -37.53
C ILE A 1 -84.30 -12.89 -37.60
N ARG A 2 -83.73 -11.64 -37.61
CA ARG A 2 -82.29 -11.41 -37.49
C ARG A 2 -81.97 -11.39 -36.00
N VAL A 3 -81.25 -12.40 -35.50
CA VAL A 3 -80.71 -12.45 -34.16
C VAL A 3 -79.43 -11.60 -34.17
N LEU A 4 -79.45 -10.44 -33.54
CA LEU A 4 -78.28 -9.61 -33.35
C LEU A 4 -77.29 -10.34 -32.43
N PRO A 5 -75.99 -10.35 -32.82
CA PRO A 5 -74.98 -10.97 -31.96
C PRO A 5 -74.98 -10.26 -30.60
N PRO A 6 -74.68 -10.98 -29.50
CA PRO A 6 -74.62 -10.38 -28.17
C PRO A 6 -73.55 -9.30 -28.13
N TRP A 7 -73.84 -8.22 -27.40
CA TRP A 7 -72.98 -6.99 -27.31
C TRP A 7 -71.49 -7.24 -27.00
N TYR A 8 -71.22 -8.31 -26.24
CA TYR A 8 -69.82 -8.69 -25.86
C TYR A 8 -69.07 -9.40 -26.99
N ARG A 9 -69.63 -9.66 -28.13
CA ARG A 9 -69.03 -10.21 -29.35
C ARG A 9 -68.85 -9.15 -30.46
N GLY A 10 -69.27 -7.92 -30.19
CA GLY A 10 -69.09 -6.80 -31.11
C GLY A 10 -67.66 -6.35 -31.23
N SER A 11 -67.26 -5.72 -32.35
CA SER A 11 -65.89 -5.21 -32.59
C SER A 11 -65.39 -4.27 -31.49
N TRP A 12 -66.26 -3.51 -30.89
CA TRP A 12 -65.99 -2.63 -29.76
C TRP A 12 -65.57 -3.38 -28.49
N ALA A 13 -66.22 -4.51 -28.20
CA ALA A 13 -65.87 -5.33 -27.06
C ALA A 13 -64.46 -5.95 -27.20
N MET A 14 -64.09 -6.37 -28.42
CA MET A 14 -62.74 -6.87 -28.69
C MET A 14 -61.66 -5.80 -28.48
N ILE A 15 -61.90 -4.55 -28.87
CA ILE A 15 -61.01 -3.42 -28.61
C ILE A 15 -60.88 -3.14 -27.12
N ALA A 16 -62.03 -3.15 -26.39
CA ALA A 16 -62.02 -2.97 -24.95
C ALA A 16 -61.21 -4.07 -24.20
N TYR A 17 -61.39 -5.35 -24.57
CA TYR A 17 -60.58 -6.44 -24.01
C TYR A 17 -59.09 -6.29 -24.33
N GLY A 18 -58.75 -5.87 -25.54
CA GLY A 18 -57.36 -5.56 -25.89
C GLY A 18 -56.74 -4.47 -25.05
N LEU A 19 -57.48 -3.35 -24.82
CA LEU A 19 -57.04 -2.27 -23.95
C LEU A 19 -56.86 -2.71 -22.50
N VAL A 20 -57.77 -3.50 -21.94
CA VAL A 20 -57.65 -4.06 -20.58
C VAL A 20 -56.41 -4.96 -20.47
N LEU A 21 -56.17 -5.80 -21.48
CA LEU A 21 -55.02 -6.69 -21.46
C LEU A 21 -53.70 -5.91 -21.51
N VAL A 22 -53.64 -4.87 -22.35
CA VAL A 22 -52.48 -3.99 -22.41
C VAL A 22 -52.20 -3.25 -21.09
N THR A 23 -53.28 -2.73 -20.45
CA THR A 23 -53.11 -2.05 -19.13
C THR A 23 -52.63 -3.00 -18.04
N ILE A 24 -53.13 -4.24 -18.03
CA ILE A 24 -52.66 -5.29 -17.10
C ILE A 24 -51.18 -5.62 -17.37
N CYS A 25 -50.79 -5.81 -18.63
CA CYS A 25 -49.40 -6.08 -18.99
C CYS A 25 -48.44 -4.92 -18.56
N LEU A 26 -48.85 -3.68 -18.83
CA LEU A 26 -48.09 -2.49 -18.38
C LEU A 26 -47.98 -2.42 -16.86
N GLY A 27 -49.03 -2.72 -16.14
CA GLY A 27 -49.05 -2.78 -14.67
C GLY A 27 -48.10 -3.87 -14.14
N ILE A 28 -48.10 -5.04 -14.76
CA ILE A 28 -47.15 -6.12 -14.38
C ILE A 28 -45.69 -5.72 -14.66
N VAL A 29 -45.43 -5.16 -15.83
CA VAL A 29 -44.06 -4.69 -16.19
C VAL A 29 -43.57 -3.59 -15.23
N TYR A 30 -44.46 -2.63 -14.92
CA TYR A 30 -44.17 -1.58 -13.95
C TYR A 30 -43.87 -2.16 -12.55
N TRP A 31 -44.69 -3.08 -12.09
CA TRP A 31 -44.48 -3.72 -10.77
C TRP A 31 -43.20 -4.54 -10.70
N LEU A 32 -42.87 -5.30 -11.78
CA LEU A 32 -41.63 -6.06 -11.86
C LEU A 32 -40.43 -5.16 -11.86
N ARG A 33 -40.42 -4.09 -12.67
CA ARG A 33 -39.36 -3.11 -12.69
C ARG A 33 -39.12 -2.48 -11.30
N ARG A 34 -40.20 -2.08 -10.65
CA ARG A 34 -40.13 -1.52 -9.29
C ARG A 34 -39.49 -2.50 -8.30
N ARG A 35 -39.91 -3.76 -8.33
CA ARG A 35 -39.32 -4.81 -7.47
C ARG A 35 -37.83 -5.06 -7.75
N ILE A 36 -37.42 -5.04 -9.00
CA ILE A 36 -36.03 -5.21 -9.38
C ILE A 36 -35.18 -4.04 -8.82
N VAL A 37 -35.65 -2.81 -8.99
CA VAL A 37 -34.96 -1.62 -8.48
C VAL A 37 -34.86 -1.65 -6.94
N GLU A 38 -35.94 -2.01 -6.24
CA GLU A 38 -35.92 -2.13 -4.78
C GLU A 38 -34.92 -3.19 -4.30
N LYS A 39 -34.90 -4.37 -4.94
CA LYS A 39 -33.91 -5.40 -4.62
C LYS A 39 -32.47 -4.98 -4.91
N GLN A 40 -32.22 -4.31 -6.03
CA GLN A 40 -30.88 -3.78 -6.36
C GLN A 40 -30.44 -2.74 -5.34
N ALA A 41 -31.33 -1.85 -4.90
CA ALA A 41 -31.06 -0.86 -3.87
C ALA A 41 -30.74 -1.52 -2.51
N GLU A 42 -31.44 -2.58 -2.14
CA GLU A 42 -31.19 -3.34 -0.90
C GLU A 42 -29.81 -4.03 -0.94
N VAL A 43 -29.50 -4.72 -2.06
CA VAL A 43 -28.17 -5.36 -2.26
C VAL A 43 -27.07 -4.31 -2.21
N ALA A 44 -27.25 -3.18 -2.89
CA ALA A 44 -26.26 -2.09 -2.88
C ALA A 44 -26.05 -1.50 -1.47
N ARG A 45 -27.13 -1.41 -0.65
CA ARG A 45 -27.00 -0.99 0.76
C ARG A 45 -26.19 -2.00 1.57
N LYS A 46 -26.51 -3.29 1.48
CA LYS A 46 -25.77 -4.35 2.20
C LYS A 46 -24.30 -4.36 1.84
N ILE A 47 -23.96 -4.28 0.55
CA ILE A 47 -22.57 -4.21 0.09
C ILE A 47 -21.84 -2.97 0.69
N ARG A 48 -22.53 -1.82 0.72
CA ARG A 48 -21.99 -0.59 1.29
C ARG A 48 -21.77 -0.69 2.80
N GLU A 49 -22.68 -1.32 3.53
CA GLU A 49 -22.56 -1.56 4.97
C GLU A 49 -21.40 -2.52 5.26
N GLU A 50 -21.28 -3.64 4.54
CA GLU A 50 -20.15 -4.56 4.66
C GLU A 50 -18.81 -3.90 4.34
N GLN A 51 -18.77 -3.04 3.32
CA GLN A 51 -17.56 -2.28 3.00
C GLN A 51 -17.18 -1.30 4.11
N LYS A 52 -18.16 -0.62 4.72
CA LYS A 52 -17.92 0.28 5.85
C LYS A 52 -17.42 -0.47 7.08
N GLU A 53 -18.00 -1.63 7.38
CA GLU A 53 -17.59 -2.47 8.50
C GLU A 53 -16.16 -2.97 8.31
N LYS A 54 -15.82 -3.52 7.14
CA LYS A 54 -14.44 -3.93 6.80
C LYS A 54 -13.44 -2.77 6.89
N LEU A 55 -13.83 -1.57 6.42
CA LEU A 55 -12.99 -0.39 6.53
C LEU A 55 -12.78 0.02 8.01
N TYR A 56 -13.83 -0.08 8.82
CA TYR A 56 -13.75 0.23 10.24
C TYR A 56 -12.87 -0.78 11.00
N GLU A 57 -13.04 -2.08 10.73
CA GLU A 57 -12.16 -3.13 11.30
C GLU A 57 -10.71 -2.94 10.87
N ALA A 58 -10.44 -2.66 9.60
CA ALA A 58 -9.12 -2.36 9.10
C ALA A 58 -8.50 -1.15 9.83
N LYS A 59 -9.31 -0.11 10.09
CA LYS A 59 -8.89 1.08 10.83
C LYS A 59 -8.57 0.77 12.29
N LEU A 60 -9.37 -0.05 12.96
CA LEU A 60 -9.11 -0.48 14.34
C LEU A 60 -7.83 -1.30 14.44
N ASN A 61 -7.65 -2.27 13.54
CA ASN A 61 -6.44 -3.09 13.46
C ASN A 61 -5.20 -2.22 13.18
N PHE A 62 -5.34 -1.21 12.33
CA PHE A 62 -4.30 -0.21 12.09
C PHE A 62 -3.88 0.49 13.38
N PHE A 63 -4.81 1.03 14.16
CA PHE A 63 -4.47 1.70 15.41
C PHE A 63 -3.89 0.76 16.46
N ALA A 64 -4.42 -0.47 16.57
CA ALA A 64 -3.90 -1.47 17.50
C ALA A 64 -2.45 -1.83 17.16
N ASN A 65 -2.14 -2.08 15.88
CA ASN A 65 -0.80 -2.42 15.44
C ASN A 65 0.18 -1.26 15.64
N ILE A 66 -0.21 -0.03 15.26
CA ILE A 66 0.61 1.17 15.51
C ILE A 66 0.92 1.32 17.02
N THR A 67 -0.10 1.19 17.85
CA THR A 67 0.09 1.32 19.30
C THR A 67 1.10 0.30 19.82
N HIS A 68 1.00 -0.94 19.39
CA HIS A 68 1.95 -2.00 19.76
C HIS A 68 3.37 -1.69 19.27
N GLU A 69 3.52 -1.27 18.03
CA GLU A 69 4.80 -0.92 17.40
C GLU A 69 5.46 0.34 18.02
N LEU A 70 4.66 1.30 18.49
CA LEU A 70 5.14 2.46 19.25
C LEU A 70 5.55 2.11 20.69
N CYS A 71 4.78 1.23 21.34
CA CYS A 71 5.06 0.84 22.72
C CYS A 71 6.37 0.07 22.85
N THR A 72 6.75 -0.76 21.89
CA THR A 72 7.96 -1.58 21.94
C THR A 72 9.25 -0.73 22.06
N PRO A 73 9.58 0.18 21.14
CA PRO A 73 10.77 1.02 21.26
C PRO A 73 10.69 1.96 22.47
N LEU A 74 9.49 2.45 22.82
CA LEU A 74 9.31 3.30 23.99
C LEU A 74 9.62 2.56 25.30
N THR A 75 9.20 1.30 25.42
CA THR A 75 9.52 0.46 26.58
C THR A 75 11.01 0.20 26.70
N LEU A 76 11.71 -0.05 25.58
CA LEU A 76 13.15 -0.22 25.56
C LEU A 76 13.89 1.07 25.93
N ILE A 77 13.46 2.22 25.42
CA ILE A 77 14.00 3.54 25.78
C ILE A 77 13.85 3.78 27.29
N ASN A 78 12.65 3.55 27.85
CA ASN A 78 12.38 3.72 29.26
C ASN A 78 13.21 2.74 30.11
N GLY A 79 13.29 1.47 29.72
CA GLY A 79 14.09 0.46 30.45
C GLY A 79 15.58 0.81 30.50
N VAL A 80 16.17 1.27 29.40
CA VAL A 80 17.56 1.73 29.38
C VAL A 80 17.73 2.99 30.20
N ASN A 81 16.82 3.95 30.13
CA ASN A 81 16.86 5.18 30.92
C ASN A 81 16.80 4.88 32.43
N ASP A 82 15.91 3.98 32.87
CA ASP A 82 15.80 3.58 34.25
C ASP A 82 17.06 2.84 34.74
N TYR A 83 17.63 1.97 33.90
CA TYR A 83 18.90 1.31 34.21
C TYR A 83 20.03 2.30 34.37
N ILE A 84 20.14 3.31 33.50
CA ILE A 84 21.14 4.38 33.60
C ILE A 84 20.98 5.14 34.92
N LYS A 85 19.73 5.50 35.30
CA LYS A 85 19.44 6.21 36.56
C LYS A 85 19.86 5.41 37.79
N ILE A 86 19.54 4.10 37.83
CA ILE A 86 19.84 3.23 38.96
C ILE A 86 21.34 2.93 39.07
N SER A 87 22.03 2.88 37.94
CA SER A 87 23.43 2.46 37.83
C SER A 87 24.42 3.62 37.62
N ALA A 88 23.97 4.88 37.71
CA ALA A 88 24.76 6.06 37.37
C ALA A 88 26.16 6.07 38.07
N ASP A 89 26.24 5.64 39.32
CA ASP A 89 27.48 5.63 40.11
C ASP A 89 28.36 4.39 39.83
N ARG A 90 27.93 3.42 39.03
CA ARG A 90 28.60 2.13 38.81
C ARG A 90 28.83 1.77 37.35
N LEU A 91 28.49 2.66 36.41
CA LEU A 91 28.65 2.42 34.98
C LEU A 91 30.12 2.57 34.58
N ALA A 92 30.72 1.43 34.21
CA ALA A 92 32.00 1.47 33.48
C ALA A 92 31.78 2.05 32.07
N ASP A 93 32.70 2.82 31.52
CA ASP A 93 32.60 3.57 30.25
C ASP A 93 32.01 2.76 29.06
N GLY A 94 32.38 1.48 28.89
CA GLY A 94 31.90 0.64 27.80
C GLY A 94 30.45 0.24 27.87
N LYS A 95 29.79 0.28 29.04
CA LYS A 95 28.38 0.01 29.20
C LYS A 95 27.52 1.23 28.80
N LEU A 96 27.99 2.41 29.10
CA LEU A 96 27.29 3.66 28.76
C LEU A 96 27.19 3.81 27.23
N GLU A 97 28.25 3.53 26.51
CA GLU A 97 28.25 3.56 25.03
C GLU A 97 27.27 2.56 24.43
N LYS A 98 27.20 1.31 24.97
CA LYS A 98 26.22 0.30 24.57
C LYS A 98 24.78 0.80 24.78
N TYR A 99 24.47 1.39 25.95
CA TYR A 99 23.13 1.88 26.24
C TYR A 99 22.75 3.10 25.41
N ALA A 100 23.70 4.02 25.19
CA ALA A 100 23.50 5.16 24.30
C ALA A 100 23.18 4.71 22.86
N ARG A 101 23.84 3.66 22.36
CA ARG A 101 23.56 3.07 21.07
C ARG A 101 22.15 2.47 21.01
N ILE A 102 21.76 1.67 22.01
CA ILE A 102 20.40 1.08 22.09
C ILE A 102 19.34 2.18 22.10
N LEU A 103 19.53 3.25 22.87
CA LEU A 103 18.63 4.39 22.87
C LEU A 103 18.54 5.05 21.49
N GLY A 104 19.68 5.32 20.85
CA GLY A 104 19.74 5.95 19.53
C GLY A 104 19.03 5.11 18.46
N GLU A 105 19.25 3.80 18.45
CA GLU A 105 18.58 2.87 17.53
C GLU A 105 17.05 2.89 17.72
N ASN A 106 16.56 2.85 18.97
CA ASN A 106 15.12 2.83 19.25
C ASN A 106 14.44 4.20 18.94
N VAL A 107 15.14 5.31 19.21
CA VAL A 107 14.65 6.65 18.82
C VAL A 107 14.56 6.78 17.30
N THR A 108 15.54 6.24 16.57
CA THR A 108 15.55 6.24 15.10
C THR A 108 14.37 5.41 14.57
N ASN A 109 14.15 4.20 15.08
CA ASN A 109 13.04 3.34 14.72
C ASN A 109 11.68 4.01 14.98
N LEU A 110 11.55 4.67 16.12
CA LEU A 110 10.33 5.41 16.48
C LEU A 110 10.05 6.55 15.50
N ASN A 111 11.09 7.32 15.14
CA ASN A 111 10.97 8.41 14.18
C ASN A 111 10.61 7.88 12.77
N GLU A 112 11.17 6.76 12.33
CA GLU A 112 10.82 6.12 11.05
C GLU A 112 9.36 5.70 11.04
N LEU A 113 8.86 5.06 12.10
CA LEU A 113 7.45 4.68 12.23
C LEU A 113 6.51 5.88 12.19
N ILE A 114 6.84 6.96 12.90
CA ILE A 114 6.06 8.20 12.87
C ILE A 114 6.01 8.77 11.44
N GLN A 115 7.14 8.77 10.73
CA GLN A 115 7.17 9.24 9.34
C GLN A 115 6.34 8.36 8.40
N GLU A 116 6.34 7.05 8.57
CA GLU A 116 5.49 6.12 7.80
C GLU A 116 4.00 6.40 8.04
N ILE A 117 3.60 6.64 9.29
CA ILE A 117 2.22 7.00 9.63
C ILE A 117 1.81 8.34 8.97
N LEU A 118 2.69 9.34 9.04
CA LEU A 118 2.45 10.63 8.40
C LEU A 118 2.38 10.54 6.88
N ASP A 119 3.17 9.68 6.26
CA ASP A 119 3.12 9.43 4.82
C ASP A 119 1.78 8.79 4.41
N ILE A 120 1.30 7.78 5.18
CA ILE A 120 -0.02 7.18 4.95
C ILE A 120 -1.12 8.23 5.06
N ARG A 121 -1.07 9.07 6.10
CA ARG A 121 -2.03 10.14 6.29
C ARG A 121 -2.05 11.13 5.13
N LYS A 122 -0.88 11.53 4.64
CA LYS A 122 -0.76 12.39 3.46
C LYS A 122 -1.38 11.75 2.21
N ILE A 123 -1.14 10.46 1.99
CA ILE A 123 -1.74 9.73 0.87
C ILE A 123 -3.26 9.71 0.97
N GLU A 124 -3.83 9.51 2.17
CA GLU A 124 -5.27 9.41 2.39
C GLU A 124 -6.00 10.75 2.34
N GLU A 125 -5.45 11.78 2.98
CA GLU A 125 -6.15 13.07 3.18
C GLU A 125 -5.92 14.05 2.03
N VAL A 126 -4.72 14.07 1.46
CA VAL A 126 -4.28 15.14 0.57
C VAL A 126 -4.27 14.73 -0.90
N GLY A 127 -4.19 13.43 -1.18
CA GLY A 127 -4.17 12.93 -2.55
C GLY A 127 -3.15 13.67 -3.45
N PHE A 128 -3.63 14.21 -4.57
CA PHE A 128 -2.79 14.83 -5.61
C PHE A 128 -2.26 16.25 -5.32
N SER A 129 -2.78 16.96 -4.32
CA SER A 129 -2.56 18.42 -4.18
C SER A 129 -1.13 18.83 -3.80
N HIS A 130 -0.28 17.91 -3.38
CA HIS A 130 1.11 18.20 -2.98
C HIS A 130 2.17 17.56 -3.88
N ILE A 131 1.77 16.88 -4.95
CA ILE A 131 2.69 16.21 -5.87
C ILE A 131 3.27 17.25 -6.83
N GLN A 132 4.59 17.35 -6.90
CA GLN A 132 5.31 18.23 -7.80
C GLN A 132 6.06 17.44 -8.85
N ILE A 133 5.47 17.28 -10.02
CA ILE A 133 6.10 16.59 -11.13
C ILE A 133 7.22 17.45 -11.73
N LYS A 134 8.43 16.88 -11.78
CA LYS A 134 9.62 17.48 -12.37
C LYS A 134 10.34 16.45 -13.23
N ARG A 135 10.94 16.91 -14.34
CA ARG A 135 11.81 16.07 -15.15
C ARG A 135 13.15 15.90 -14.46
N VAL A 136 13.48 14.70 -14.07
CA VAL A 136 14.71 14.39 -13.34
C VAL A 136 15.46 13.20 -13.93
N SER A 137 16.79 13.15 -13.70
CA SER A 137 17.56 11.94 -14.01
C SER A 137 17.30 10.91 -12.92
N VAL A 138 16.47 9.90 -13.25
CA VAL A 138 16.10 8.83 -12.33
C VAL A 138 17.30 7.94 -12.01
N SER A 139 18.14 7.64 -13.00
CA SER A 139 19.37 6.85 -12.78
C SER A 139 20.28 7.50 -11.75
N SER A 140 20.53 8.82 -11.86
CA SER A 140 21.35 9.55 -10.88
C SER A 140 20.72 9.57 -9.49
N LEU A 141 19.39 9.70 -9.43
CA LEU A 141 18.65 9.71 -8.17
C LEU A 141 18.73 8.35 -7.47
N ILE A 142 18.54 7.25 -8.21
CA ILE A 142 18.63 5.87 -7.69
C ILE A 142 20.06 5.61 -7.20
N ARG A 143 21.07 5.93 -8.01
CA ARG A 143 22.48 5.77 -7.65
C ARG A 143 22.78 6.46 -6.32
N LYS A 144 22.39 7.72 -6.16
CA LYS A 144 22.57 8.47 -4.92
C LYS A 144 21.87 7.85 -3.71
N GLN A 145 20.68 7.24 -3.91
CA GLN A 145 20.00 6.51 -2.83
C GLN A 145 20.72 5.20 -2.50
N CYS A 146 21.23 4.49 -3.50
CA CYS A 146 21.98 3.23 -3.31
C CYS A 146 23.32 3.44 -2.62
N GLU A 147 24.02 4.55 -2.87
CA GLU A 147 25.29 4.88 -2.23
C GLU A 147 25.22 4.85 -0.70
N SER A 148 24.10 5.25 -0.11
CA SER A 148 23.90 5.23 1.34
C SER A 148 23.88 3.82 1.95
N PHE A 149 23.69 2.78 1.14
CA PHE A 149 23.67 1.37 1.58
C PHE A 149 24.99 0.64 1.36
N ILE A 150 25.98 1.25 0.68
CA ILE A 150 27.30 0.62 0.41
C ILE A 150 27.99 0.16 1.69
N PRO A 151 28.09 0.98 2.77
CA PRO A 151 28.75 0.55 4.00
C PRO A 151 28.09 -0.69 4.63
N VAL A 152 26.76 -0.79 4.54
CA VAL A 152 26.00 -1.94 5.05
C VAL A 152 26.25 -3.17 4.20
N ALA A 153 26.35 -3.02 2.87
CA ALA A 153 26.69 -4.09 1.94
C ALA A 153 28.07 -4.67 2.25
N GLU A 154 29.08 -3.81 2.40
CA GLU A 154 30.45 -4.19 2.73
C GLU A 154 30.53 -4.92 4.07
N GLN A 155 29.88 -4.40 5.11
CA GLN A 155 29.85 -5.00 6.45
C GLN A 155 29.26 -6.43 6.43
N ASN A 156 28.23 -6.69 5.61
CA ASN A 156 27.54 -7.98 5.53
C ASN A 156 28.09 -8.86 4.40
N GLY A 157 29.08 -8.40 3.63
CA GLY A 157 29.64 -9.13 2.48
C GLY A 157 28.64 -9.31 1.33
N ILE A 158 27.63 -8.44 1.22
CA ILE A 158 26.59 -8.47 0.19
C ILE A 158 27.15 -7.90 -1.11
N ASN A 159 27.01 -8.66 -2.20
CA ASN A 159 27.33 -8.15 -3.54
C ASN A 159 26.20 -7.22 -4.00
N PHE A 160 26.42 -5.91 -3.81
CA PHE A 160 25.45 -4.87 -4.14
C PHE A 160 25.82 -4.19 -5.44
N THR A 161 24.99 -4.36 -6.46
CA THR A 161 25.20 -3.83 -7.81
C THR A 161 24.08 -2.87 -8.20
N PHE A 162 24.47 -1.85 -8.97
CA PHE A 162 23.54 -0.97 -9.65
C PHE A 162 23.81 -1.04 -11.15
N SER A 163 22.90 -1.70 -11.86
CA SER A 163 22.96 -1.86 -13.32
C SER A 163 22.35 -0.62 -13.97
N ASP A 164 23.23 0.28 -14.43
CA ASP A 164 22.82 1.46 -15.17
C ASP A 164 22.61 1.10 -16.66
N VAL A 165 21.67 1.76 -17.29
CA VAL A 165 21.61 1.76 -18.76
C VAL A 165 22.73 2.67 -19.27
N ASP A 166 23.27 2.39 -20.44
CA ASP A 166 24.35 3.15 -21.10
C ASP A 166 24.07 4.66 -21.23
N LYS A 167 22.83 5.07 -21.04
CA LYS A 167 22.38 6.47 -21.08
C LYS A 167 21.57 6.83 -19.86
N PRO A 168 21.72 8.09 -19.34
CA PRO A 168 20.91 8.58 -18.23
C PRO A 168 19.41 8.49 -18.53
N VAL A 169 18.66 7.87 -17.64
CA VAL A 169 17.19 7.75 -17.73
C VAL A 169 16.55 8.99 -17.12
N TYR A 170 15.85 9.77 -17.93
CA TYR A 170 15.07 10.94 -17.49
C TYR A 170 13.59 10.62 -17.46
N TRP A 171 12.90 11.02 -16.40
CA TRP A 171 11.46 10.81 -16.23
C TRP A 171 10.81 11.98 -15.51
N ASN A 172 9.52 12.21 -15.82
CA ASN A 172 8.70 13.19 -15.12
C ASN A 172 8.12 12.53 -13.87
N THR A 173 8.50 13.00 -12.67
CA THR A 173 8.05 12.37 -11.43
C THR A 173 8.14 13.33 -10.25
N ASP A 174 7.48 12.98 -9.15
CA ASP A 174 7.66 13.61 -7.87
C ASP A 174 8.88 13.03 -7.17
N VAL A 175 9.91 13.87 -6.97
CA VAL A 175 11.21 13.44 -6.42
C VAL A 175 11.10 12.89 -4.99
N PRO A 176 10.37 13.52 -4.05
CA PRO A 176 10.18 12.97 -2.71
C PRO A 176 9.55 11.57 -2.71
N SER A 177 8.47 11.38 -3.48
CA SER A 177 7.77 10.09 -3.60
C SER A 177 8.67 9.02 -4.19
N LEU A 178 9.40 9.34 -5.28
CA LEU A 178 10.31 8.39 -5.90
C LEU A 178 11.46 7.98 -4.98
N LYS A 179 12.06 8.94 -4.25
CA LYS A 179 13.09 8.64 -3.23
C LYS A 179 12.58 7.68 -2.15
N LYS A 180 11.34 7.89 -1.69
CA LYS A 180 10.71 7.04 -0.68
C LYS A 180 10.50 5.62 -1.19
N ILE A 181 9.99 5.48 -2.42
CA ILE A 181 9.82 4.17 -3.08
C ILE A 181 11.15 3.43 -3.16
N ILE A 182 12.20 4.08 -3.68
CA ILE A 182 13.53 3.47 -3.83
C ILE A 182 14.08 3.03 -2.48
N ARG A 183 14.04 3.93 -1.48
CA ARG A 183 14.55 3.63 -0.13
C ARG A 183 13.83 2.42 0.49
N ASN A 184 12.50 2.35 0.39
CA ASN A 184 11.74 1.23 0.93
C ASN A 184 12.06 -0.08 0.22
N LEU A 185 12.17 -0.08 -1.11
CA LEU A 185 12.50 -1.29 -1.87
C LEU A 185 13.92 -1.78 -1.58
N VAL A 186 14.91 -0.88 -1.57
CA VAL A 186 16.31 -1.23 -1.30
C VAL A 186 16.47 -1.67 0.16
N SER A 187 15.87 -0.97 1.13
CA SER A 187 15.88 -1.37 2.53
C SER A 187 15.28 -2.77 2.73
N ASN A 188 14.17 -3.09 2.05
CA ASN A 188 13.59 -4.43 2.08
C ASN A 188 14.56 -5.47 1.48
N ALA A 189 15.22 -5.16 0.36
CA ALA A 189 16.21 -6.07 -0.22
C ALA A 189 17.32 -6.38 0.78
N PHE A 190 17.88 -5.39 1.47
CA PHE A 190 18.91 -5.61 2.50
C PHE A 190 18.38 -6.41 3.70
N LYS A 191 17.13 -6.18 4.12
CA LYS A 191 16.50 -6.87 5.23
C LYS A 191 16.31 -8.37 4.99
N TYR A 192 15.99 -8.75 3.74
CA TYR A 192 15.66 -10.13 3.38
C TYR A 192 16.78 -10.86 2.64
N THR A 193 17.94 -10.22 2.46
CA THR A 193 19.13 -10.84 1.87
C THR A 193 20.03 -11.39 2.98
N GLU A 194 20.42 -12.64 2.85
CA GLU A 194 21.38 -13.27 3.77
C GLU A 194 22.80 -12.73 3.55
N GLN A 195 23.67 -12.93 4.53
CA GLN A 195 25.09 -12.59 4.40
C GLN A 195 25.70 -13.23 3.15
N LYS A 196 26.55 -12.52 2.44
CA LYS A 196 27.16 -12.89 1.17
C LYS A 196 26.16 -13.09 0.02
N GLY A 197 24.92 -12.63 0.18
CA GLY A 197 23.93 -12.62 -0.88
C GLY A 197 24.19 -11.55 -1.93
N THR A 198 23.26 -11.42 -2.88
CA THR A 198 23.33 -10.43 -3.97
C THR A 198 22.11 -9.57 -3.99
N ILE A 199 22.30 -8.26 -4.18
CA ILE A 199 21.25 -7.29 -4.44
C ILE A 199 21.62 -6.57 -5.73
N ASP A 200 20.68 -6.49 -6.68
CA ASP A 200 20.84 -5.75 -7.94
C ASP A 200 19.69 -4.75 -8.12
N VAL A 201 20.04 -3.51 -8.42
CA VAL A 201 19.09 -2.44 -8.72
C VAL A 201 19.27 -1.99 -10.15
N SER A 202 18.19 -2.01 -10.93
CA SER A 202 18.22 -1.58 -12.33
C SER A 202 17.07 -0.67 -12.67
N VAL A 203 17.28 0.21 -13.68
CA VAL A 203 16.28 1.14 -14.18
C VAL A 203 16.27 1.16 -15.70
N ARG A 204 15.08 1.15 -16.29
CA ARG A 204 14.89 1.26 -17.72
C ARG A 204 13.53 1.89 -18.07
N ILE A 205 13.40 2.37 -19.30
CA ILE A 205 12.11 2.76 -19.88
C ILE A 205 11.71 1.67 -20.87
N GLU A 206 10.51 1.18 -20.74
CA GLU A 206 9.92 0.16 -21.61
C GLU A 206 8.45 0.47 -21.82
N ASN A 207 7.99 0.53 -23.10
CA ASN A 207 6.60 0.83 -23.47
C ASN A 207 6.03 2.08 -22.76
N GLU A 208 6.78 3.19 -22.79
CA GLU A 208 6.40 4.46 -22.16
C GLU A 208 6.21 4.36 -20.63
N SER A 209 6.80 3.36 -20.01
CA SER A 209 6.76 3.15 -18.57
C SER A 209 8.16 3.13 -17.97
N LEU A 210 8.31 3.78 -16.83
CA LEU A 210 9.53 3.71 -16.03
C LEU A 210 9.51 2.41 -15.21
N ILE A 211 10.48 1.54 -15.46
CA ILE A 211 10.64 0.28 -14.73
C ILE A 211 11.85 0.38 -13.84
N ILE A 212 11.65 0.27 -12.54
CA ILE A 212 12.68 0.15 -11.51
C ILE A 212 12.59 -1.27 -10.96
N LYS A 213 13.67 -2.05 -11.09
CA LYS A 213 13.74 -3.43 -10.61
C LYS A 213 14.76 -3.49 -9.47
N VAL A 214 14.33 -4.02 -8.33
CA VAL A 214 15.20 -4.36 -7.21
C VAL A 214 15.13 -5.88 -7.06
N TYR A 215 16.25 -6.55 -7.29
CA TYR A 215 16.39 -7.98 -7.14
C TYR A 215 17.23 -8.27 -5.91
N ASN A 216 16.89 -9.30 -5.18
CA ASN A 216 17.71 -9.79 -4.07
C ASN A 216 17.65 -11.32 -3.97
N THR A 217 18.74 -11.92 -3.49
CA THR A 217 18.76 -13.32 -3.09
C THR A 217 18.20 -13.46 -1.68
N GLY A 218 17.36 -14.48 -1.47
CA GLY A 218 16.74 -14.73 -0.16
C GLY A 218 15.68 -15.82 -0.27
N LYS A 219 14.93 -16.03 0.79
CA LYS A 219 13.86 -17.06 0.87
C LYS A 219 12.78 -16.92 -0.20
N GLY A 220 12.67 -15.76 -0.84
CA GLY A 220 11.57 -15.46 -1.75
C GLY A 220 10.24 -15.24 -1.00
N ILE A 221 9.18 -15.04 -1.77
CA ILE A 221 7.83 -14.82 -1.27
C ILE A 221 6.95 -15.95 -1.80
N ALA A 222 6.19 -16.61 -0.93
CA ALA A 222 5.27 -17.66 -1.33
C ALA A 222 4.18 -17.09 -2.26
N GLU A 223 3.74 -17.84 -3.24
CA GLU A 223 2.76 -17.42 -4.23
C GLU A 223 1.43 -16.98 -3.58
N ALA A 224 1.04 -17.63 -2.48
CA ALA A 224 -0.13 -17.26 -1.70
C ALA A 224 -0.06 -15.85 -1.12
N ASP A 225 1.15 -15.41 -0.73
CA ASP A 225 1.37 -14.11 -0.08
C ASP A 225 1.54 -12.96 -1.06
N LEU A 226 1.85 -13.24 -2.35
CA LEU A 226 2.09 -12.20 -3.36
C LEU A 226 0.93 -11.21 -3.52
N LYS A 227 -0.31 -11.64 -3.24
CA LYS A 227 -1.49 -10.78 -3.32
C LYS A 227 -1.65 -9.85 -2.12
N THR A 228 -1.09 -10.23 -0.98
CA THR A 228 -1.28 -9.55 0.31
C THR A 228 -0.06 -8.78 0.80
N ILE A 229 1.12 -8.95 0.17
CA ILE A 229 2.35 -8.23 0.58
C ILE A 229 2.24 -6.70 0.48
N PHE A 230 1.29 -6.20 -0.29
CA PHE A 230 1.00 -4.77 -0.43
C PHE A 230 -0.10 -4.29 0.51
N ASP A 231 -0.70 -5.18 1.30
CA ASP A 231 -1.69 -4.83 2.31
C ASP A 231 -1.02 -4.17 3.51
N ARG A 232 -1.75 -3.31 4.21
CA ARG A 232 -1.25 -2.63 5.41
C ARG A 232 -0.93 -3.65 6.50
N PHE A 233 0.25 -3.52 7.12
CA PHE A 233 0.69 -4.38 8.23
C PHE A 233 0.82 -5.86 7.88
N HIS A 234 0.87 -6.19 6.60
CA HIS A 234 1.15 -7.56 6.20
C HIS A 234 2.64 -7.85 6.46
N ILE A 235 2.88 -8.75 7.40
CA ILE A 235 4.22 -9.26 7.71
C ILE A 235 4.19 -10.73 7.37
N LEU A 236 5.12 -11.18 6.53
CA LEU A 236 5.25 -12.61 6.22
C LEU A 236 5.57 -13.36 7.53
N GLY A 237 4.69 -14.30 7.92
CA GLY A 237 4.88 -15.17 9.07
C GLY A 237 6.11 -16.06 8.92
N ASP A 238 6.76 -16.41 10.04
CA ASP A 238 7.90 -17.32 10.14
C ASP A 238 9.18 -16.92 9.39
N LEU A 239 9.78 -15.85 9.85
CA LEU A 239 11.22 -15.76 9.77
C LEU A 239 11.77 -16.14 11.15
N ASP A 240 12.28 -17.37 11.26
CA ASP A 240 12.94 -17.93 12.44
C ASP A 240 13.88 -16.89 13.08
N GLY A 241 13.67 -16.69 14.38
CA GLY A 241 14.06 -15.55 15.17
C GLY A 241 15.55 -15.29 15.42
N ASN A 242 16.52 -15.68 14.58
CA ASN A 242 17.92 -15.67 15.00
C ASN A 242 18.93 -14.84 14.20
N ASN A 243 18.57 -14.17 13.12
CA ASN A 243 19.53 -13.34 12.39
C ASN A 243 18.94 -12.01 11.94
N TYR A 244 18.72 -11.12 12.90
CA TYR A 244 18.25 -9.77 12.59
C TYR A 244 19.38 -8.76 12.74
N THR A 245 19.85 -8.24 11.63
CA THR A 245 20.48 -6.93 11.60
C THR A 245 19.45 -5.91 12.11
N GLN A 246 19.79 -5.27 13.21
CA GLN A 246 18.97 -4.37 14.05
C GLN A 246 18.49 -3.08 13.34
N MET A 247 18.54 -3.01 12.00
CA MET A 247 18.43 -1.73 11.28
C MET A 247 17.10 -1.44 10.59
N THR A 248 16.09 -2.31 10.64
CA THR A 248 14.85 -2.02 9.90
C THR A 248 13.60 -2.41 10.67
N SER A 249 12.72 -1.43 10.91
CA SER A 249 11.42 -1.65 11.51
C SER A 249 10.59 -2.65 10.67
N ARG A 250 9.83 -3.54 11.35
CA ARG A 250 9.02 -4.60 10.71
C ARG A 250 7.56 -4.20 10.54
N ASN A 251 7.29 -2.97 10.21
CA ASN A 251 5.94 -2.41 10.35
C ASN A 251 4.95 -2.87 9.26
N GLY A 252 5.41 -3.59 8.24
CA GLY A 252 4.54 -4.02 7.12
C GLY A 252 3.90 -2.87 6.34
N LEU A 253 4.42 -1.65 6.50
CA LEU A 253 3.89 -0.44 5.88
C LEU A 253 4.66 -0.03 4.62
N GLY A 254 5.93 -0.40 4.52
CA GLY A 254 6.82 0.06 3.45
C GLY A 254 6.32 -0.29 2.04
N LEU A 255 5.90 -1.54 1.79
CA LEU A 255 5.37 -1.97 0.48
C LEU A 255 4.01 -1.37 0.19
N PHE A 256 3.13 -1.22 1.20
CA PHE A 256 1.86 -0.52 1.05
C PHE A 256 2.08 0.95 0.64
N ILE A 257 3.02 1.66 1.27
CA ILE A 257 3.38 3.04 0.91
C ILE A 257 3.91 3.09 -0.52
N CYS A 258 4.80 2.16 -0.91
CA CYS A 258 5.31 2.07 -2.28
C CYS A 258 4.18 1.91 -3.29
N HIS A 259 3.28 0.96 -3.07
CA HIS A 259 2.15 0.69 -3.96
C HIS A 259 1.24 1.91 -4.10
N SER A 260 0.88 2.53 -2.97
CA SER A 260 0.02 3.72 -2.95
C SER A 260 0.67 4.92 -3.68
N MET A 261 1.97 5.15 -3.48
CA MET A 261 2.71 6.21 -4.18
C MET A 261 2.83 5.93 -5.68
N VAL A 262 3.08 4.69 -6.09
CA VAL A 262 3.12 4.31 -7.52
C VAL A 262 1.76 4.52 -8.16
N GLN A 263 0.67 4.13 -7.51
CA GLN A 263 -0.69 4.39 -8.01
C GLN A 263 -0.95 5.88 -8.18
N LEU A 264 -0.61 6.71 -7.21
CA LEU A 264 -0.76 8.16 -7.30
C LEU A 264 0.04 8.75 -8.48
N LEU A 265 1.30 8.36 -8.65
CA LEU A 265 2.14 8.83 -9.75
C LEU A 265 1.60 8.36 -11.11
N SER A 266 1.09 7.13 -11.21
CA SER A 266 0.52 6.59 -12.46
C SER A 266 -0.76 7.34 -12.87
N LEU A 267 -1.63 7.67 -11.92
CA LEU A 267 -2.86 8.42 -12.20
C LEU A 267 -2.59 9.83 -12.71
N ILE A 268 -1.52 10.48 -12.25
CA ILE A 268 -1.11 11.82 -12.73
C ILE A 268 -0.63 11.75 -14.18
N HIS A 269 0.16 10.74 -14.54
CA HIS A 269 0.63 10.57 -15.91
C HIS A 269 -0.50 10.31 -16.93
N ILE A 270 -1.62 9.73 -16.49
CA ILE A 270 -2.81 9.55 -17.33
C ILE A 270 -3.59 10.87 -17.50
N SER A 271 -3.60 11.74 -16.49
CA SER A 271 -4.36 12.99 -16.50
C SER A 271 -3.62 14.15 -17.18
N GLU A 272 -2.30 14.09 -17.29
CA GLU A 272 -1.46 15.06 -18.02
C GLU A 272 -0.72 14.36 -19.17
N PRO A 273 -1.35 14.20 -20.35
CA PRO A 273 -0.63 13.73 -21.52
C PRO A 273 0.48 14.71 -21.84
N THR A 274 1.71 14.25 -21.84
CA THR A 274 2.91 15.03 -22.20
C THR A 274 2.72 15.74 -23.54
N ARG A 275 2.71 17.06 -23.51
CA ARG A 275 2.93 17.91 -24.69
C ARG A 275 4.41 17.96 -25.03
#